data_51a3655786637a3d28c8bb19adfb04ff
#
_entry.id   51a3655786637a3d28c8bb19adfb04ff
#
_cell.length_a   1.000
_cell.length_b   1.000
_cell.length_c   1.000
_cell.angle_alpha   90.00
_cell.angle_beta   90.00
_cell.angle_gamma   90.00
#
_symmetry.space_group_name_H-M   'P 1'
#
loop_
_entity.id
_entity.type
_entity.pdbx_description
1 polymer ?
#
loop_
_entity_poly.entity_id
_entity_poly.type
_entity_poly.pdbx_seq_one_letter_code
_entity_poly.pdbx_strand_id
1 'polypeptide(L)'
;MLTLRHKYLPFFMWLFPLLFFAYQFILRLWPSLMMNQIMDQFSINASHFGMLAAFYYYGYSVMQIPVAILLDRFSARRIIFVFAVLCGLAALMFTYTSNFYLALLSRFLIGVGSSVGFLGVSKVISEWFPKVQYARMIGFSFTFGLMGGIYGGRPVSMVIETYGWQMVAVVLAYISLMIGFATYFALRSPQNIKKSISDVPHESFKIANFKAILTSPFIWLLACSNLLMVGSLEGFGDVWGVPYLMTAYAINKGDAAGLISFIFFGMLFGGPLLALCSKRFGNYSVIGMCGFTMMLIFVLLLQSKTYNPIKLSFLFFVLGIICCYQVIVFSAGSSLVEPKNLGITIAFLNCINMLGGSFFHTVIGKIMDIFWAGALNDSGVRIYDIYAYKYSLSIVPVCAGLGSIIIVLVGFRVQNSYNQVKSKEFLISEG
;
A
#
# COMPACT_ATOMS: atom_id res chain seq x y z
N MET A 1 23.40 21.58 -28.24
CA MET A 1 23.59 20.79 -27.00
C MET A 1 22.79 21.34 -25.81
N LEU A 2 22.65 22.63 -25.59
CA LEU A 2 21.90 23.23 -24.46
C LEU A 2 20.38 22.92 -24.48
N THR A 3 19.75 22.87 -25.64
CA THR A 3 18.29 22.57 -25.77
C THR A 3 17.91 21.14 -25.46
N LEU A 4 18.75 20.15 -25.74
CA LEU A 4 18.54 18.75 -25.40
C LEU A 4 18.63 18.52 -23.87
N ARG A 5 19.55 19.23 -23.20
CA ARG A 5 19.74 19.15 -21.74
C ARG A 5 18.49 19.62 -20.98
N HIS A 6 17.77 20.63 -21.48
CA HIS A 6 16.51 21.10 -20.88
C HIS A 6 15.33 20.13 -21.03
N LYS A 7 15.28 19.36 -22.12
CA LYS A 7 14.18 18.44 -22.42
C LYS A 7 14.16 17.20 -21.50
N TYR A 8 15.34 16.67 -21.13
CA TYR A 8 15.45 15.46 -20.32
C TYR A 8 15.63 15.73 -18.82
N LEU A 9 15.88 16.98 -18.44
CA LEU A 9 16.07 17.35 -17.04
C LEU A 9 14.86 17.01 -16.14
N PRO A 10 13.60 17.23 -16.53
CA PRO A 10 12.44 16.81 -15.72
C PRO A 10 12.40 15.30 -15.43
N PHE A 11 12.73 14.48 -16.43
CA PHE A 11 12.78 13.03 -16.26
C PHE A 11 13.91 12.60 -15.32
N PHE A 12 15.05 13.26 -15.41
CA PHE A 12 16.16 13.01 -14.49
C PHE A 12 15.81 13.40 -13.04
N MET A 13 15.11 14.53 -12.84
CA MET A 13 14.66 14.94 -11.52
C MET A 13 13.60 13.99 -10.96
N TRP A 14 12.69 13.47 -11.79
CA TRP A 14 11.65 12.51 -11.43
C TRP A 14 12.24 11.15 -11.03
N LEU A 15 13.38 10.73 -11.56
CA LEU A 15 13.99 9.42 -11.29
C LEU A 15 14.29 9.22 -9.80
N PHE A 16 14.78 10.21 -9.08
CA PHE A 16 15.18 10.06 -7.68
C PHE A 16 14.03 9.71 -6.74
N PRO A 17 12.94 10.48 -6.68
CA PRO A 17 11.79 10.10 -5.87
C PRO A 17 11.15 8.79 -6.36
N LEU A 18 11.21 8.50 -7.65
CA LEU A 18 10.70 7.27 -8.24
C LEU A 18 11.46 6.04 -7.72
N LEU A 19 12.79 6.10 -7.68
CA LEU A 19 13.63 5.03 -7.12
C LEU A 19 13.29 4.78 -5.64
N PHE A 20 13.08 5.85 -4.86
CA PHE A 20 12.67 5.70 -3.47
C PHE A 20 11.26 5.11 -3.34
N PHE A 21 10.35 5.49 -4.23
CA PHE A 21 8.99 4.94 -4.27
C PHE A 21 8.98 3.44 -4.62
N ALA A 22 9.80 2.98 -5.55
CA ALA A 22 9.95 1.56 -5.85
C ALA A 22 10.65 0.80 -4.71
N TYR A 23 11.67 1.40 -4.10
CA TYR A 23 12.42 0.82 -2.99
C TYR A 23 11.53 0.55 -1.75
N GLN A 24 10.60 1.44 -1.42
CA GLN A 24 9.71 1.24 -0.27
C GLN A 24 8.85 -0.02 -0.39
N PHE A 25 8.47 -0.45 -1.61
CA PHE A 25 7.75 -1.72 -1.80
C PHE A 25 8.60 -2.92 -1.34
N ILE A 26 9.91 -2.88 -1.56
CA ILE A 26 10.81 -3.94 -1.08
C ILE A 26 10.81 -3.96 0.45
N LEU A 27 10.91 -2.81 1.11
CA LEU A 27 10.88 -2.71 2.59
C LEU A 27 9.54 -3.12 3.21
N ARG A 28 8.47 -3.02 2.44
CA ARG A 28 7.14 -3.44 2.85
C ARG A 28 7.02 -4.97 2.83
N LEU A 29 7.57 -5.61 1.79
CA LEU A 29 7.45 -7.05 1.53
C LEU A 29 8.48 -7.91 2.27
N TRP A 30 9.66 -7.38 2.58
CA TRP A 30 10.76 -8.18 3.10
C TRP A 30 10.46 -9.03 4.34
N PRO A 31 9.57 -8.63 5.32
CA PRO A 31 9.30 -9.49 6.46
C PRO A 31 8.70 -10.85 6.06
N SER A 32 7.91 -10.90 4.97
CA SER A 32 7.33 -12.15 4.48
C SER A 32 8.39 -13.17 4.05
N LEU A 33 9.52 -12.66 3.53
CA LEU A 33 10.64 -13.48 3.03
C LEU A 33 11.54 -14.01 4.14
N MET A 34 11.45 -13.45 5.35
CA MET A 34 12.32 -13.80 6.47
C MET A 34 11.53 -14.02 7.78
N MET A 35 10.25 -14.43 7.68
CA MET A 35 9.38 -14.61 8.84
C MET A 35 10.00 -15.52 9.89
N ASN A 36 10.45 -16.72 9.51
CA ASN A 36 11.03 -17.68 10.44
C ASN A 36 12.29 -17.13 11.10
N GLN A 37 13.19 -16.51 10.32
CA GLN A 37 14.42 -15.93 10.84
C GLN A 37 14.18 -14.77 11.82
N ILE A 38 13.16 -13.93 11.56
CA ILE A 38 12.75 -12.86 12.46
C ILE A 38 12.16 -13.45 13.76
N MET A 39 11.30 -14.47 13.61
CA MET A 39 10.70 -15.12 14.77
C MET A 39 11.76 -15.81 15.64
N ASP A 40 12.75 -16.44 15.04
CA ASP A 40 13.87 -17.07 15.75
C ASP A 40 14.75 -16.02 16.44
N GLN A 41 15.13 -14.93 15.77
CA GLN A 41 15.98 -13.89 16.33
C GLN A 41 15.39 -13.23 17.59
N PHE A 42 14.08 -12.95 17.56
CA PHE A 42 13.41 -12.26 18.66
C PHE A 42 12.68 -13.23 19.60
N SER A 43 12.72 -14.55 19.34
CA SER A 43 12.00 -15.59 20.09
C SER A 43 10.50 -15.25 20.23
N ILE A 44 9.86 -14.89 19.12
CA ILE A 44 8.47 -14.41 19.09
C ILE A 44 7.52 -15.38 18.38
N ASN A 45 6.23 -15.23 18.66
CA ASN A 45 5.16 -15.95 18.00
C ASN A 45 4.53 -15.16 16.84
N ALA A 46 3.53 -15.74 16.15
CA ALA A 46 2.86 -15.12 15.00
C ALA A 46 2.14 -13.82 15.37
N SER A 47 1.56 -13.69 16.57
CA SER A 47 0.94 -12.44 17.03
C SER A 47 1.95 -11.30 17.09
N HIS A 48 3.13 -11.55 17.66
CA HIS A 48 4.20 -10.54 17.75
C HIS A 48 4.79 -10.23 16.36
N PHE A 49 4.93 -11.24 15.50
CA PHE A 49 5.36 -11.02 14.12
C PHE A 49 4.35 -10.17 13.34
N GLY A 50 3.05 -10.47 13.48
CA GLY A 50 1.98 -9.65 12.88
C GLY A 50 1.98 -8.22 13.41
N MET A 51 2.23 -8.02 14.72
CA MET A 51 2.40 -6.69 15.31
C MET A 51 3.61 -5.96 14.72
N LEU A 52 4.73 -6.65 14.54
CA LEU A 52 5.93 -6.09 13.92
C LEU A 52 5.67 -5.63 12.48
N ALA A 53 4.93 -6.41 11.70
CA ALA A 53 4.50 -6.02 10.36
C ALA A 53 3.54 -4.83 10.41
N ALA A 54 2.58 -4.81 11.33
CA ALA A 54 1.59 -3.74 11.50
C ALA A 54 2.22 -2.38 11.84
N PHE A 55 3.34 -2.36 12.58
CA PHE A 55 4.00 -1.12 12.99
C PHE A 55 4.52 -0.29 11.80
N TYR A 56 4.90 -0.92 10.70
CA TYR A 56 5.19 -0.23 9.45
C TYR A 56 3.98 0.60 8.97
N TYR A 57 2.80 -0.01 8.95
CA TYR A 57 1.58 0.64 8.49
C TYR A 57 1.10 1.73 9.43
N TYR A 58 1.27 1.59 10.74
CA TYR A 58 1.00 2.67 11.70
C TYR A 58 1.88 3.88 11.42
N GLY A 59 3.20 3.68 11.27
CA GLY A 59 4.14 4.75 10.95
C GLY A 59 3.79 5.44 9.63
N TYR A 60 3.49 4.66 8.60
CA TYR A 60 3.09 5.16 7.29
C TYR A 60 1.79 5.98 7.35
N SER A 61 0.75 5.46 8.02
CA SER A 61 -0.57 6.11 8.09
C SER A 61 -0.52 7.44 8.86
N VAL A 62 0.12 7.46 10.02
CA VAL A 62 0.23 8.67 10.86
C VAL A 62 0.94 9.79 10.11
N MET A 63 1.88 9.47 9.24
CA MET A 63 2.68 10.46 8.52
C MET A 63 2.10 10.92 7.18
N GLN A 64 1.02 10.35 6.68
CA GLN A 64 0.44 10.74 5.38
C GLN A 64 0.05 12.22 5.31
N ILE A 65 -0.66 12.72 6.31
CA ILE A 65 -1.06 14.12 6.38
C ILE A 65 0.13 15.04 6.73
N PRO A 66 0.95 14.76 7.77
CA PRO A 66 2.13 15.56 8.06
C PRO A 66 3.10 15.68 6.87
N VAL A 67 3.36 14.61 6.14
CA VAL A 67 4.26 14.64 4.98
C VAL A 67 3.71 15.52 3.85
N ALA A 68 2.41 15.46 3.57
CA ALA A 68 1.80 16.36 2.59
C ALA A 68 2.02 17.83 2.96
N ILE A 69 1.81 18.19 4.23
CA ILE A 69 2.05 19.55 4.74
C ILE A 69 3.54 19.93 4.66
N LEU A 70 4.44 19.01 5.00
CA LEU A 70 5.88 19.25 4.91
C LEU A 70 6.34 19.49 3.47
N LEU A 71 5.83 18.71 2.50
CA LEU A 71 6.13 18.89 1.08
C LEU A 71 5.58 20.20 0.50
N ASP A 72 4.53 20.75 1.07
CA ASP A 72 4.01 22.06 0.68
C ASP A 72 4.83 23.22 1.24
N ARG A 73 5.37 23.06 2.45
CA ARG A 73 6.15 24.11 3.14
C ARG A 73 7.65 24.08 2.81
N PHE A 74 8.18 22.88 2.54
CA PHE A 74 9.61 22.68 2.32
C PHE A 74 9.86 22.05 0.94
N SER A 75 11.09 22.19 0.44
CA SER A 75 11.48 21.60 -0.84
C SER A 75 11.41 20.07 -0.80
N ALA A 76 10.87 19.45 -1.84
CA ALA A 76 10.81 18.00 -2.00
C ALA A 76 12.19 17.33 -1.78
N ARG A 77 13.25 17.97 -2.24
CA ARG A 77 14.65 17.56 -2.06
C ARG A 77 15.00 17.27 -0.59
N ARG A 78 14.68 18.21 0.33
CA ARG A 78 15.02 18.08 1.74
C ARG A 78 14.15 17.02 2.44
N ILE A 79 12.87 17.03 2.14
CA ILE A 79 11.93 16.09 2.77
C ILE A 79 12.23 14.66 2.36
N ILE A 80 12.41 14.37 1.06
CA ILE A 80 12.75 13.03 0.59
C ILE A 80 14.08 12.56 1.18
N PHE A 81 15.09 13.44 1.25
CA PHE A 81 16.38 13.13 1.89
C PHE A 81 16.22 12.70 3.34
N VAL A 82 15.57 13.52 4.17
CA VAL A 82 15.40 13.25 5.61
C VAL A 82 14.65 11.92 5.82
N PHE A 83 13.60 11.69 5.06
CA PHE A 83 12.78 10.48 5.20
C PHE A 83 13.49 9.23 4.67
N ALA A 84 14.26 9.33 3.60
CA ALA A 84 15.07 8.23 3.10
C ALA A 84 16.22 7.88 4.06
N VAL A 85 16.88 8.88 4.65
CA VAL A 85 17.91 8.65 5.68
C VAL A 85 17.29 8.02 6.92
N LEU A 86 16.14 8.50 7.39
CA LEU A 86 15.42 7.90 8.50
C LEU A 86 15.10 6.43 8.23
N CYS A 87 14.62 6.11 7.01
CA CYS A 87 14.33 4.75 6.58
C CYS A 87 15.56 3.85 6.64
N GLY A 88 16.69 4.32 6.11
CA GLY A 88 17.96 3.57 6.12
C GLY A 88 18.50 3.35 7.52
N LEU A 89 18.53 4.37 8.37
CA LEU A 89 18.96 4.25 9.76
C LEU A 89 18.06 3.31 10.58
N ALA A 90 16.75 3.41 10.39
CA ALA A 90 15.79 2.52 11.03
C ALA A 90 15.95 1.07 10.56
N ALA A 91 16.27 0.82 9.27
CA ALA A 91 16.55 -0.51 8.76
C ALA A 91 17.83 -1.09 9.36
N LEU A 92 18.90 -0.29 9.55
CA LEU A 92 20.11 -0.70 10.29
C LEU A 92 19.78 -1.03 11.75
N MET A 93 19.01 -0.18 12.43
CA MET A 93 18.58 -0.42 13.80
C MET A 93 17.82 -1.75 13.93
N PHE A 94 16.91 -2.04 12.98
CA PHE A 94 16.21 -3.32 12.94
C PHE A 94 17.14 -4.52 12.80
N THR A 95 18.15 -4.42 11.96
CA THR A 95 19.05 -5.52 11.65
C THR A 95 19.97 -5.87 12.80
N TYR A 96 20.44 -4.87 13.56
CA TYR A 96 21.43 -5.07 14.63
C TYR A 96 20.81 -5.20 16.02
N THR A 97 19.53 -4.94 16.19
CA THR A 97 18.89 -5.07 17.51
C THR A 97 18.50 -6.52 17.81
N SER A 98 18.68 -6.92 19.06
CA SER A 98 18.07 -8.15 19.63
C SER A 98 16.83 -7.84 20.48
N ASN A 99 16.52 -6.55 20.70
CA ASN A 99 15.39 -6.13 21.51
C ASN A 99 14.14 -5.97 20.62
N PHE A 100 13.08 -6.73 20.95
CA PHE A 100 11.83 -6.71 20.21
C PHE A 100 11.16 -5.33 20.14
N TYR A 101 11.20 -4.55 21.23
CA TYR A 101 10.60 -3.21 21.26
C TYR A 101 11.34 -2.22 20.38
N LEU A 102 12.69 -2.35 20.29
CA LEU A 102 13.47 -1.57 19.34
C LEU A 102 13.21 -2.02 17.89
N ALA A 103 12.95 -3.30 17.66
CA ALA A 103 12.53 -3.79 16.34
C ALA A 103 11.15 -3.22 15.94
N LEU A 104 10.19 -3.14 16.87
CA LEU A 104 8.90 -2.46 16.65
C LEU A 104 9.08 -0.98 16.30
N LEU A 105 9.90 -0.27 17.08
CA LEU A 105 10.22 1.13 16.81
C LEU A 105 10.89 1.30 15.43
N SER A 106 11.81 0.40 15.08
CA SER A 106 12.45 0.39 13.76
C SER A 106 11.42 0.25 12.65
N ARG A 107 10.50 -0.70 12.76
CA ARG A 107 9.44 -0.92 11.78
C ARG A 107 8.52 0.29 11.65
N PHE A 108 8.17 0.92 12.78
CA PHE A 108 7.41 2.18 12.79
C PHE A 108 8.17 3.29 12.05
N LEU A 109 9.46 3.49 12.35
CA LEU A 109 10.28 4.51 11.71
C LEU A 109 10.52 4.24 10.21
N ILE A 110 10.63 2.96 9.80
CA ILE A 110 10.67 2.57 8.38
C ILE A 110 9.36 2.98 7.70
N GLY A 111 8.20 2.76 8.35
CA GLY A 111 6.90 3.20 7.86
C GLY A 111 6.81 4.72 7.73
N VAL A 112 7.24 5.46 8.76
CA VAL A 112 7.37 6.93 8.73
C VAL A 112 8.22 7.36 7.52
N GLY A 113 9.42 6.80 7.37
CA GLY A 113 10.33 7.12 6.27
C GLY A 113 9.75 6.81 4.89
N SER A 114 9.00 5.70 4.77
CA SER A 114 8.37 5.27 3.52
C SER A 114 7.20 6.15 3.07
N SER A 115 6.55 6.86 3.98
CA SER A 115 5.34 7.66 3.72
C SER A 115 5.54 8.78 2.69
N VAL A 116 6.77 9.26 2.49
CA VAL A 116 7.10 10.29 1.50
C VAL A 116 7.20 9.72 0.07
N GLY A 117 7.26 8.40 -0.10
CA GLY A 117 7.57 7.78 -1.40
C GLY A 117 6.65 8.29 -2.52
N PHE A 118 5.35 8.00 -2.45
CA PHE A 118 4.41 8.44 -3.47
C PHE A 118 4.17 9.95 -3.48
N LEU A 119 4.04 10.57 -2.30
CA LEU A 119 3.81 12.01 -2.17
C LEU A 119 4.99 12.82 -2.73
N GLY A 120 6.22 12.36 -2.48
CA GLY A 120 7.44 12.98 -3.03
C GLY A 120 7.51 12.91 -4.55
N VAL A 121 7.15 11.76 -5.14
CA VAL A 121 7.04 11.60 -6.60
C VAL A 121 6.00 12.56 -7.15
N SER A 122 4.80 12.58 -6.56
CA SER A 122 3.69 13.45 -6.95
C SER A 122 4.09 14.93 -6.92
N LYS A 123 4.79 15.35 -5.87
CA LYS A 123 5.31 16.72 -5.73
C LYS A 123 6.30 17.09 -6.83
N VAL A 124 7.29 16.24 -7.07
CA VAL A 124 8.29 16.48 -8.11
C VAL A 124 7.64 16.52 -9.51
N ILE A 125 6.66 15.66 -9.79
CA ILE A 125 5.91 15.71 -11.04
C ILE A 125 5.17 17.05 -11.18
N SER A 126 4.51 17.52 -10.14
CA SER A 126 3.78 18.80 -10.17
C SER A 126 4.68 20.01 -10.38
N GLU A 127 5.95 19.92 -9.95
CA GLU A 127 6.94 21.00 -10.10
C GLU A 127 7.66 21.00 -11.48
N TRP A 128 7.86 19.83 -12.08
CA TRP A 128 8.71 19.66 -13.25
C TRP A 128 7.97 19.38 -14.55
N PHE A 129 6.71 18.92 -14.49
CA PHE A 129 5.92 18.55 -15.66
C PHE A 129 4.70 19.45 -15.83
N PRO A 130 4.26 19.74 -17.07
CA PRO A 130 3.03 20.47 -17.34
C PRO A 130 1.81 19.73 -16.73
N LYS A 131 0.79 20.49 -16.28
CA LYS A 131 -0.45 19.92 -15.69
C LYS A 131 -1.11 18.86 -16.58
N VAL A 132 -1.06 19.03 -17.91
CA VAL A 132 -1.62 18.05 -18.88
C VAL A 132 -0.92 16.69 -18.80
N GLN A 133 0.36 16.64 -18.41
CA GLN A 133 1.14 15.41 -18.32
C GLN A 133 1.09 14.79 -16.92
N TYR A 134 0.56 15.49 -15.93
CA TYR A 134 0.59 15.07 -14.53
C TYR A 134 0.01 13.65 -14.33
N ALA A 135 -1.23 13.42 -14.80
CA ALA A 135 -1.91 12.12 -14.65
C ALA A 135 -1.12 10.98 -15.32
N ARG A 136 -0.53 11.25 -16.51
CA ARG A 136 0.29 10.27 -17.22
C ARG A 136 1.57 9.93 -16.45
N MET A 137 2.25 10.92 -15.88
CA MET A 137 3.48 10.72 -15.11
C MET A 137 3.22 10.02 -13.78
N ILE A 138 2.08 10.30 -13.12
CA ILE A 138 1.62 9.55 -11.94
C ILE A 138 1.38 8.08 -12.30
N GLY A 139 0.72 7.80 -13.42
CA GLY A 139 0.51 6.43 -13.90
C GLY A 139 1.82 5.68 -14.14
N PHE A 140 2.80 6.31 -14.83
CA PHE A 140 4.13 5.73 -14.98
C PHE A 140 4.83 5.50 -13.64
N SER A 141 4.73 6.45 -12.71
CA SER A 141 5.33 6.30 -11.38
C SER A 141 4.76 5.12 -10.63
N PHE A 142 3.44 4.92 -10.71
CA PHE A 142 2.79 3.78 -10.08
C PHE A 142 3.27 2.45 -10.69
N THR A 143 3.34 2.36 -12.02
CA THR A 143 3.90 1.21 -12.74
C THR A 143 5.32 0.88 -12.28
N PHE A 144 6.21 1.88 -12.24
CA PHE A 144 7.58 1.69 -11.77
C PHE A 144 7.65 1.34 -10.27
N GLY A 145 6.77 1.91 -9.44
CA GLY A 145 6.66 1.55 -8.02
C GLY A 145 6.35 0.07 -7.84
N LEU A 146 5.40 -0.46 -8.61
CA LEU A 146 5.03 -1.89 -8.58
C LEU A 146 6.17 -2.81 -9.02
N MET A 147 7.13 -2.35 -9.83
CA MET A 147 8.35 -3.10 -10.12
C MET A 147 9.13 -3.42 -8.83
N GLY A 148 9.12 -2.50 -7.84
CA GLY A 148 9.67 -2.76 -6.51
C GLY A 148 9.01 -3.97 -5.83
N GLY A 149 7.69 -4.13 -5.96
CA GLY A 149 6.97 -5.32 -5.47
C GLY A 149 7.31 -6.60 -6.23
N ILE A 150 7.43 -6.54 -7.56
CA ILE A 150 7.75 -7.68 -8.41
C ILE A 150 9.20 -8.16 -8.13
N TYR A 151 10.16 -7.26 -8.20
CA TYR A 151 11.57 -7.58 -7.98
C TYR A 151 11.93 -7.75 -6.49
N GLY A 152 11.13 -7.19 -5.59
CA GLY A 152 11.23 -7.39 -4.14
C GLY A 152 10.84 -8.79 -3.67
N GLY A 153 10.19 -9.61 -4.51
CA GLY A 153 9.81 -10.98 -4.22
C GLY A 153 10.93 -11.98 -4.47
N ARG A 154 10.83 -12.74 -5.57
CA ARG A 154 11.76 -13.84 -5.90
C ARG A 154 13.24 -13.44 -5.94
N PRO A 155 13.67 -12.34 -6.59
CA PRO A 155 15.08 -11.95 -6.60
C PRO A 155 15.65 -11.70 -5.21
N VAL A 156 14.93 -10.96 -4.36
CA VAL A 156 15.37 -10.69 -2.98
C VAL A 156 15.40 -11.96 -2.15
N SER A 157 14.43 -12.87 -2.32
CA SER A 157 14.44 -14.19 -1.66
C SER A 157 15.69 -15.00 -2.00
N MET A 158 16.10 -15.05 -3.27
CA MET A 158 17.32 -15.77 -3.68
C MET A 158 18.59 -15.19 -3.05
N VAL A 159 18.66 -13.86 -2.94
CA VAL A 159 19.80 -13.19 -2.28
C VAL A 159 19.80 -13.47 -0.78
N ILE A 160 18.63 -13.52 -0.13
CA ILE A 160 18.50 -13.89 1.30
C ILE A 160 18.98 -15.33 1.54
N GLU A 161 18.63 -16.27 0.66
CA GLU A 161 19.07 -17.67 0.78
C GLU A 161 20.58 -17.84 0.62
N THR A 162 21.21 -17.01 -0.22
CA THR A 162 22.66 -17.09 -0.50
C THR A 162 23.51 -16.39 0.55
N TYR A 163 23.11 -15.17 0.98
CA TYR A 163 23.96 -14.30 1.81
C TYR A 163 23.42 -14.09 3.24
N GLY A 164 22.26 -14.66 3.55
CA GLY A 164 21.58 -14.42 4.81
C GLY A 164 20.77 -13.12 4.83
N TRP A 165 19.76 -13.09 5.67
CA TRP A 165 18.81 -11.96 5.70
C TRP A 165 19.41 -10.68 6.30
N GLN A 166 20.34 -10.78 7.27
CA GLN A 166 20.98 -9.61 7.87
C GLN A 166 21.81 -8.84 6.84
N MET A 167 22.59 -9.55 6.02
CA MET A 167 23.38 -8.91 4.97
C MET A 167 22.49 -8.19 3.96
N VAL A 168 21.38 -8.82 3.55
CA VAL A 168 20.42 -8.21 2.63
C VAL A 168 19.76 -6.97 3.26
N ALA A 169 19.38 -7.05 4.53
CA ALA A 169 18.80 -5.91 5.25
C ALA A 169 19.77 -4.72 5.36
N VAL A 170 21.06 -4.99 5.62
CA VAL A 170 22.13 -3.97 5.63
C VAL A 170 22.29 -3.33 4.25
N VAL A 171 22.35 -4.14 3.19
CA VAL A 171 22.44 -3.62 1.81
C VAL A 171 21.25 -2.75 1.47
N LEU A 172 20.03 -3.18 1.81
CA LEU A 172 18.83 -2.38 1.62
C LEU A 172 18.88 -1.06 2.39
N ALA A 173 19.38 -1.06 3.63
CA ALA A 173 19.57 0.15 4.40
C ALA A 173 20.53 1.13 3.72
N TYR A 174 21.68 0.66 3.23
CA TYR A 174 22.61 1.49 2.48
C TYR A 174 22.05 2.01 1.16
N ILE A 175 21.24 1.22 0.45
CA ILE A 175 20.52 1.67 -0.75
C ILE A 175 19.60 2.87 -0.41
N SER A 176 18.87 2.81 0.73
CA SER A 176 18.05 3.95 1.17
C SER A 176 18.86 5.20 1.42
N LEU A 177 19.97 5.06 2.15
CA LEU A 177 20.90 6.17 2.41
C LEU A 177 21.43 6.74 1.09
N MET A 178 21.88 5.89 0.18
CA MET A 178 22.39 6.30 -1.13
C MET A 178 21.35 7.05 -1.95
N ILE A 179 20.11 6.55 -2.02
CA ILE A 179 19.00 7.24 -2.70
C ILE A 179 18.74 8.59 -2.03
N GLY A 180 18.74 8.66 -0.70
CA GLY A 180 18.57 9.89 0.05
C GLY A 180 19.63 10.93 -0.29
N PHE A 181 20.90 10.56 -0.20
CA PHE A 181 22.03 11.46 -0.54
C PHE A 181 22.01 11.84 -2.02
N ALA A 182 21.79 10.90 -2.93
CA ALA A 182 21.67 11.19 -4.36
C ALA A 182 20.55 12.20 -4.62
N THR A 183 19.39 12.03 -3.97
CA THR A 183 18.28 12.99 -4.05
C THR A 183 18.69 14.37 -3.52
N TYR A 184 19.40 14.41 -2.41
CA TYR A 184 19.85 15.68 -1.81
C TYR A 184 20.81 16.45 -2.72
N PHE A 185 21.73 15.80 -3.40
CA PHE A 185 22.71 16.47 -4.25
C PHE A 185 22.18 16.74 -5.66
N ALA A 186 21.37 15.84 -6.22
CA ALA A 186 20.95 15.92 -7.62
C ALA A 186 19.59 16.61 -7.82
N LEU A 187 18.59 16.40 -6.94
CA LEU A 187 17.27 16.97 -7.10
C LEU A 187 17.29 18.49 -6.89
N ARG A 188 16.82 19.23 -7.89
CA ARG A 188 16.73 20.69 -7.88
C ARG A 188 15.28 21.12 -7.95
N SER A 189 14.96 22.29 -7.39
CA SER A 189 13.67 22.95 -7.61
C SER A 189 13.79 23.84 -8.87
N PRO A 190 12.78 23.87 -9.74
CA PRO A 190 12.78 24.76 -10.90
C PRO A 190 12.91 26.22 -10.49
N GLN A 191 13.72 26.98 -11.21
CA GLN A 191 14.00 28.39 -10.87
C GLN A 191 12.75 29.29 -10.90
N ASN A 192 11.73 28.93 -11.67
CA ASN A 192 10.48 29.69 -11.81
C ASN A 192 9.50 29.52 -10.64
N ILE A 193 9.65 28.49 -9.80
CA ILE A 193 8.74 28.23 -8.66
C ILE A 193 9.02 29.15 -7.47
N LYS A 194 10.23 29.68 -7.33
CA LYS A 194 10.54 30.67 -6.26
C LYS A 194 9.66 31.93 -6.30
N LYS A 195 9.10 32.26 -7.47
CA LYS A 195 8.18 33.41 -7.64
C LYS A 195 6.70 33.05 -7.44
N SER A 196 6.31 31.76 -7.65
CA SER A 196 4.91 31.35 -7.60
C SER A 196 4.44 30.86 -6.22
N ILE A 197 5.36 30.50 -5.32
CA ILE A 197 5.00 30.04 -3.96
C ILE A 197 4.51 31.20 -3.08
N SER A 198 4.90 32.47 -3.41
CA SER A 198 4.46 33.66 -2.68
C SER A 198 3.06 34.15 -3.09
N ASP A 199 2.54 33.75 -4.26
CA ASP A 199 1.36 34.37 -4.88
C ASP A 199 0.12 33.47 -5.01
N VAL A 200 0.22 32.18 -4.69
CA VAL A 200 -0.96 31.33 -4.58
C VAL A 200 -1.43 31.37 -3.11
N PRO A 201 -2.65 31.83 -2.85
CA PRO A 201 -3.22 31.64 -1.52
C PRO A 201 -3.21 30.15 -1.25
N HIS A 202 -2.29 29.67 -0.39
CA HIS A 202 -2.42 28.36 0.18
C HIS A 202 -3.76 28.37 0.91
N GLU A 203 -4.77 27.71 0.34
CA GLU A 203 -5.93 27.34 1.15
C GLU A 203 -5.36 26.47 2.27
N SER A 204 -5.03 27.17 3.35
CA SER A 204 -4.43 26.58 4.55
C SER A 204 -5.35 25.44 4.96
N PHE A 205 -4.77 24.28 5.22
CA PHE A 205 -5.44 23.15 5.83
C PHE A 205 -6.30 23.64 6.99
N LYS A 206 -7.60 23.83 6.74
CA LYS A 206 -8.54 24.30 7.75
C LYS A 206 -9.08 23.07 8.47
N ILE A 207 -8.89 23.02 9.78
CA ILE A 207 -9.46 21.98 10.67
C ILE A 207 -10.98 21.82 10.43
N ALA A 208 -11.68 22.91 10.08
CA ALA A 208 -13.10 22.88 9.71
C ALA A 208 -13.42 21.95 8.53
N ASN A 209 -12.53 21.87 7.53
CA ASN A 209 -12.70 20.99 6.37
C ASN A 209 -12.53 19.51 6.79
N PHE A 210 -11.66 19.23 7.75
CA PHE A 210 -11.48 17.88 8.29
C PHE A 210 -12.71 17.42 9.09
N LYS A 211 -13.34 18.33 9.83
CA LYS A 211 -14.57 18.05 10.57
C LYS A 211 -15.70 17.59 9.64
N ALA A 212 -15.87 18.23 8.46
CA ALA A 212 -16.89 17.86 7.48
C ALA A 212 -16.72 16.41 6.98
N ILE A 213 -15.48 15.95 6.80
CA ILE A 213 -15.18 14.57 6.38
C ILE A 213 -15.49 13.58 7.51
N LEU A 214 -15.04 13.89 8.74
CA LEU A 214 -15.25 13.03 9.90
C LEU A 214 -16.73 12.89 10.29
N THR A 215 -17.58 13.84 9.93
CA THR A 215 -19.03 13.80 10.20
C THR A 215 -19.84 13.14 9.10
N SER A 216 -19.23 12.81 7.94
CA SER A 216 -19.94 12.19 6.82
C SER A 216 -20.04 10.66 7.00
N PRO A 217 -21.24 10.11 7.20
CA PRO A 217 -21.41 8.66 7.37
C PRO A 217 -21.05 7.89 6.08
N PHE A 218 -21.28 8.47 4.91
CA PHE A 218 -20.96 7.82 3.63
C PHE A 218 -19.45 7.68 3.42
N ILE A 219 -18.65 8.68 3.84
CA ILE A 219 -17.19 8.61 3.77
C ILE A 219 -16.67 7.54 4.72
N TRP A 220 -17.23 7.43 5.94
CA TRP A 220 -16.86 6.38 6.89
C TRP A 220 -17.21 4.98 6.37
N LEU A 221 -18.41 4.79 5.81
CA LEU A 221 -18.81 3.49 5.25
C LEU A 221 -17.92 3.10 4.06
N LEU A 222 -17.55 4.06 3.21
CA LEU A 222 -16.62 3.85 2.11
C LEU A 222 -15.22 3.49 2.64
N ALA A 223 -14.73 4.19 3.66
CA ALA A 223 -13.44 3.95 4.29
C ALA A 223 -13.40 2.57 4.99
N CYS A 224 -14.45 2.21 5.75
CA CYS A 224 -14.56 0.91 6.40
C CYS A 224 -14.65 -0.25 5.39
N SER A 225 -15.42 -0.08 4.29
CA SER A 225 -15.45 -1.07 3.21
C SER A 225 -14.06 -1.27 2.61
N ASN A 226 -13.33 -0.18 2.36
CA ASN A 226 -11.97 -0.23 1.83
C ASN A 226 -11.03 -0.96 2.81
N LEU A 227 -11.08 -0.63 4.11
CA LEU A 227 -10.31 -1.33 5.15
C LEU A 227 -10.59 -2.83 5.16
N LEU A 228 -11.86 -3.24 5.07
CA LEU A 228 -12.23 -4.66 5.08
C LEU A 228 -11.77 -5.42 3.83
N MET A 229 -11.67 -4.75 2.68
CA MET A 229 -11.29 -5.39 1.42
C MET A 229 -9.77 -5.43 1.19
N VAL A 230 -9.00 -4.60 1.89
CA VAL A 230 -7.54 -4.47 1.64
C VAL A 230 -6.72 -5.69 2.06
N GLY A 231 -7.29 -6.60 2.85
CA GLY A 231 -6.62 -7.79 3.38
C GLY A 231 -6.01 -8.71 2.32
N SER A 232 -6.57 -8.71 1.11
CA SER A 232 -6.05 -9.50 -0.01
C SER A 232 -4.66 -9.06 -0.47
N LEU A 233 -4.39 -7.77 -0.46
CA LEU A 233 -3.08 -7.20 -0.83
C LEU A 233 -2.23 -6.98 0.40
N GLU A 234 -2.67 -6.10 1.30
CA GLU A 234 -1.88 -5.66 2.46
C GLU A 234 -1.67 -6.80 3.48
N GLY A 235 -2.66 -7.66 3.70
CA GLY A 235 -2.54 -8.82 4.57
C GLY A 235 -1.80 -9.96 3.88
N PHE A 236 -2.42 -10.56 2.88
CA PHE A 236 -1.90 -11.76 2.23
C PHE A 236 -0.70 -11.46 1.33
N GLY A 237 -0.85 -10.56 0.36
CA GLY A 237 0.20 -10.29 -0.63
C GLY A 237 1.50 -9.78 -0.01
N ASP A 238 1.42 -8.94 1.02
CA ASP A 238 2.61 -8.31 1.60
C ASP A 238 3.33 -9.20 2.62
N VAL A 239 2.63 -10.00 3.43
CA VAL A 239 3.26 -10.68 4.56
C VAL A 239 2.91 -12.17 4.66
N TRP A 240 1.63 -12.53 4.69
CA TRP A 240 1.23 -13.90 5.04
C TRP A 240 1.17 -14.87 3.84
N GLY A 241 1.21 -14.36 2.61
CA GLY A 241 1.07 -15.17 1.40
C GLY A 241 2.26 -16.09 1.14
N VAL A 242 3.50 -15.60 1.25
CA VAL A 242 4.70 -16.42 1.03
C VAL A 242 4.78 -17.56 2.05
N PRO A 243 4.72 -17.33 3.38
CA PRO A 243 4.72 -18.41 4.36
C PRO A 243 3.56 -19.42 4.17
N TYR A 244 2.36 -18.91 3.85
CA TYR A 244 1.23 -19.79 3.55
C TYR A 244 1.51 -20.72 2.38
N LEU A 245 1.99 -20.21 1.25
CA LEU A 245 2.25 -21.00 0.05
C LEU A 245 3.36 -22.05 0.28
N MET A 246 4.40 -21.68 1.04
CA MET A 246 5.45 -22.62 1.44
C MET A 246 4.86 -23.79 2.24
N THR A 247 4.03 -23.49 3.22
CA THR A 247 3.41 -24.52 4.10
C THR A 247 2.34 -25.31 3.35
N ALA A 248 1.49 -24.66 2.53
CA ALA A 248 0.36 -25.29 1.86
C ALA A 248 0.79 -26.27 0.76
N TYR A 249 1.88 -25.96 0.06
CA TYR A 249 2.31 -26.70 -1.13
C TYR A 249 3.72 -27.26 -1.04
N ALA A 250 4.39 -27.13 0.10
CA ALA A 250 5.77 -27.58 0.33
C ALA A 250 6.76 -27.09 -0.75
N ILE A 251 6.56 -25.84 -1.22
CA ILE A 251 7.42 -25.20 -2.22
C ILE A 251 8.48 -24.31 -1.53
N ASN A 252 9.57 -24.04 -2.24
CA ASN A 252 10.61 -23.17 -1.74
C ASN A 252 10.14 -21.70 -1.68
N LYS A 253 10.85 -20.89 -0.92
CA LYS A 253 10.54 -19.46 -0.70
C LYS A 253 10.54 -18.67 -2.00
N GLY A 254 11.51 -18.93 -2.89
CA GLY A 254 11.65 -18.23 -4.16
C GLY A 254 10.45 -18.44 -5.08
N ASP A 255 9.93 -19.68 -5.17
CA ASP A 255 8.74 -19.99 -5.95
C ASP A 255 7.48 -19.39 -5.34
N ALA A 256 7.34 -19.46 -4.01
CA ALA A 256 6.22 -18.83 -3.30
C ALA A 256 6.20 -17.29 -3.52
N ALA A 257 7.35 -16.64 -3.38
CA ALA A 257 7.50 -15.21 -3.63
C ALA A 257 7.27 -14.86 -5.11
N GLY A 258 7.69 -15.72 -6.03
CA GLY A 258 7.42 -15.59 -7.46
C GLY A 258 5.92 -15.60 -7.77
N LEU A 259 5.16 -16.50 -7.14
CA LEU A 259 3.70 -16.54 -7.27
C LEU A 259 3.04 -15.26 -6.74
N ILE A 260 3.44 -14.78 -5.58
CA ILE A 260 2.90 -13.53 -5.00
C ILE A 260 3.19 -12.33 -5.92
N SER A 261 4.32 -12.31 -6.64
CA SER A 261 4.67 -11.25 -7.58
C SER A 261 3.63 -11.08 -8.71
N PHE A 262 2.84 -12.12 -9.04
CA PHE A 262 1.75 -12.00 -10.00
C PHE A 262 0.62 -11.07 -9.54
N ILE A 263 0.45 -10.84 -8.23
CA ILE A 263 -0.48 -9.83 -7.72
C ILE A 263 -0.02 -8.44 -8.20
N PHE A 264 1.25 -8.10 -8.00
CA PHE A 264 1.80 -6.81 -8.44
C PHE A 264 1.81 -6.69 -9.97
N PHE A 265 2.04 -7.79 -10.68
CA PHE A 265 1.95 -7.81 -12.13
C PHE A 265 0.51 -7.57 -12.62
N GLY A 266 -0.49 -8.16 -11.98
CA GLY A 266 -1.91 -7.88 -12.27
C GLY A 266 -2.29 -6.42 -12.02
N MET A 267 -1.75 -5.80 -10.98
CA MET A 267 -2.01 -4.39 -10.65
C MET A 267 -1.56 -3.42 -11.76
N LEU A 268 -0.58 -3.77 -12.60
CA LEU A 268 -0.16 -2.95 -13.73
C LEU A 268 -1.32 -2.69 -14.72
N PHE A 269 -2.21 -3.64 -14.85
CA PHE A 269 -3.35 -3.59 -15.77
C PHE A 269 -4.65 -3.18 -15.07
N GLY A 270 -4.72 -3.39 -13.76
CA GLY A 270 -5.95 -3.24 -12.99
C GLY A 270 -6.49 -1.81 -12.98
N GLY A 271 -5.64 -0.78 -12.79
CA GLY A 271 -6.07 0.60 -12.74
C GLY A 271 -6.83 1.05 -13.98
N PRO A 272 -6.25 0.97 -15.20
CA PRO A 272 -6.93 1.31 -16.44
C PRO A 272 -8.19 0.49 -16.70
N LEU A 273 -8.13 -0.83 -16.45
CA LEU A 273 -9.26 -1.75 -16.70
C LEU A 273 -10.44 -1.40 -15.79
N LEU A 274 -10.22 -1.26 -14.49
CA LEU A 274 -11.29 -0.93 -13.54
C LEU A 274 -11.84 0.47 -13.75
N ALA A 275 -11.02 1.43 -14.20
CA ALA A 275 -11.50 2.76 -14.57
C ALA A 275 -12.46 2.73 -15.77
N LEU A 276 -12.22 1.85 -16.75
CA LEU A 276 -13.15 1.62 -17.87
C LEU A 276 -14.45 0.95 -17.38
N CYS A 277 -14.34 -0.08 -16.55
CA CYS A 277 -15.50 -0.74 -15.95
C CYS A 277 -16.33 0.24 -15.12
N SER A 278 -15.69 1.10 -14.34
CA SER A 278 -16.35 2.09 -13.50
C SER A 278 -17.16 3.12 -14.30
N LYS A 279 -16.69 3.53 -15.47
CA LYS A 279 -17.45 4.40 -16.37
C LYS A 279 -18.74 3.74 -16.87
N ARG A 280 -18.75 2.42 -17.04
CA ARG A 280 -19.92 1.68 -17.57
C ARG A 280 -20.89 1.24 -16.48
N PHE A 281 -20.37 0.75 -15.36
CA PHE A 281 -21.17 0.09 -14.30
C PHE A 281 -21.31 0.93 -13.02
N GLY A 282 -20.61 2.08 -12.94
CA GLY A 282 -20.56 2.93 -11.75
C GLY A 282 -19.53 2.47 -10.72
N ASN A 283 -19.04 3.42 -9.92
CA ASN A 283 -17.96 3.19 -8.95
C ASN A 283 -18.32 2.12 -7.91
N TYR A 284 -19.47 2.25 -7.27
CA TYR A 284 -19.89 1.38 -6.16
C TYR A 284 -20.09 -0.07 -6.61
N SER A 285 -20.68 -0.28 -7.79
CA SER A 285 -20.88 -1.61 -8.37
C SER A 285 -19.55 -2.30 -8.66
N VAL A 286 -18.59 -1.57 -9.25
CA VAL A 286 -17.27 -2.12 -9.56
C VAL A 286 -16.49 -2.48 -8.30
N ILE A 287 -16.49 -1.61 -7.27
CA ILE A 287 -15.85 -1.91 -5.99
C ILE A 287 -16.50 -3.15 -5.34
N GLY A 288 -17.83 -3.23 -5.33
CA GLY A 288 -18.55 -4.39 -4.79
C GLY A 288 -18.21 -5.69 -5.54
N MET A 289 -18.20 -5.65 -6.88
CA MET A 289 -17.77 -6.81 -7.68
C MET A 289 -16.34 -7.25 -7.39
N CYS A 290 -15.41 -6.30 -7.21
CA CYS A 290 -14.03 -6.61 -6.82
C CYS A 290 -13.98 -7.32 -5.47
N GLY A 291 -14.68 -6.82 -4.44
CA GLY A 291 -14.71 -7.43 -3.11
C GLY A 291 -15.31 -8.85 -3.13
N PHE A 292 -16.40 -9.05 -3.87
CA PHE A 292 -17.00 -10.37 -4.04
C PHE A 292 -16.06 -11.34 -4.79
N THR A 293 -15.39 -10.89 -5.84
CA THR A 293 -14.41 -11.71 -6.58
C THR A 293 -13.20 -12.05 -5.70
N MET A 294 -12.71 -11.11 -4.86
CA MET A 294 -11.68 -11.40 -3.86
C MET A 294 -12.11 -12.52 -2.91
N MET A 295 -13.32 -12.42 -2.37
CA MET A 295 -13.88 -13.46 -1.50
C MET A 295 -13.85 -14.82 -2.19
N LEU A 296 -14.32 -14.94 -3.42
CA LEU A 296 -14.34 -16.19 -4.18
C LEU A 296 -12.92 -16.73 -4.43
N ILE A 297 -11.98 -15.87 -4.83
CA ILE A 297 -10.58 -16.29 -5.07
C ILE A 297 -9.98 -16.86 -3.78
N PHE A 298 -10.18 -16.22 -2.63
CA PHE A 298 -9.65 -16.72 -1.36
C PHE A 298 -10.33 -18.00 -0.88
N VAL A 299 -11.63 -18.15 -1.09
CA VAL A 299 -12.33 -19.42 -0.81
C VAL A 299 -11.72 -20.55 -1.65
N LEU A 300 -11.51 -20.32 -2.95
CA LEU A 300 -10.88 -21.31 -3.84
C LEU A 300 -9.42 -21.60 -3.44
N LEU A 301 -8.64 -20.59 -3.06
CA LEU A 301 -7.25 -20.72 -2.63
C LEU A 301 -7.14 -21.57 -1.35
N LEU A 302 -7.95 -21.27 -0.34
CA LEU A 302 -7.91 -21.95 0.96
C LEU A 302 -8.43 -23.40 0.89
N GLN A 303 -9.30 -23.71 -0.08
CA GLN A 303 -9.78 -25.07 -0.31
C GLN A 303 -8.85 -25.89 -1.20
N SER A 304 -7.98 -25.25 -1.98
CA SER A 304 -7.08 -25.93 -2.91
C SER A 304 -6.08 -26.81 -2.16
N LYS A 305 -6.02 -28.09 -2.54
CA LYS A 305 -5.08 -29.09 -2.01
C LYS A 305 -3.94 -29.40 -2.97
N THR A 306 -4.09 -29.05 -4.25
CA THR A 306 -3.16 -29.43 -5.32
C THR A 306 -2.34 -28.24 -5.75
N TYR A 307 -1.01 -28.42 -5.78
CA TYR A 307 -0.11 -27.42 -6.34
C TYR A 307 -0.25 -27.38 -7.85
N ASN A 308 -0.68 -26.23 -8.36
CA ASN A 308 -0.68 -25.94 -9.78
C ASN A 308 -0.20 -24.50 -9.99
N PRO A 309 1.05 -24.28 -10.39
CA PRO A 309 1.63 -22.95 -10.48
C PRO A 309 0.93 -22.07 -11.52
N ILE A 310 0.45 -22.64 -12.64
CA ILE A 310 -0.26 -21.87 -13.68
C ILE A 310 -1.58 -21.34 -13.13
N LYS A 311 -2.37 -22.22 -12.47
CA LYS A 311 -3.63 -21.82 -11.85
C LYS A 311 -3.44 -20.76 -10.79
N LEU A 312 -2.44 -20.92 -9.90
CA LEU A 312 -2.13 -19.95 -8.84
C LEU A 312 -1.66 -18.61 -9.41
N SER A 313 -0.78 -18.64 -10.41
CA SER A 313 -0.32 -17.42 -11.10
C SER A 313 -1.48 -16.66 -11.72
N PHE A 314 -2.40 -17.37 -12.39
CA PHE A 314 -3.60 -16.75 -12.97
C PHE A 314 -4.53 -16.15 -11.89
N LEU A 315 -4.80 -16.90 -10.80
CA LEU A 315 -5.61 -16.38 -9.69
C LEU A 315 -4.99 -15.14 -9.06
N PHE A 316 -3.67 -15.13 -8.83
CA PHE A 316 -2.98 -13.98 -8.25
C PHE A 316 -2.90 -12.81 -9.23
N PHE A 317 -2.76 -13.06 -10.52
CA PHE A 317 -2.84 -12.02 -11.54
C PHE A 317 -4.23 -11.34 -11.54
N VAL A 318 -5.30 -12.13 -11.53
CA VAL A 318 -6.68 -11.59 -11.42
C VAL A 318 -6.86 -10.87 -10.09
N LEU A 319 -6.37 -11.43 -8.97
CA LEU A 319 -6.39 -10.78 -7.68
C LEU A 319 -5.71 -9.41 -7.73
N GLY A 320 -4.57 -9.30 -8.41
CA GLY A 320 -3.87 -8.03 -8.60
C GLY A 320 -4.70 -7.01 -9.38
N ILE A 321 -5.36 -7.41 -10.46
CA ILE A 321 -6.26 -6.54 -11.22
C ILE A 321 -7.33 -5.96 -10.30
N ILE A 322 -8.01 -6.81 -9.53
CA ILE A 322 -9.13 -6.38 -8.69
C ILE A 322 -8.66 -5.60 -7.45
N CYS A 323 -7.43 -5.79 -6.96
CA CYS A 323 -6.87 -4.97 -5.89
C CYS A 323 -6.75 -3.48 -6.25
N CYS A 324 -6.74 -3.13 -7.54
CA CYS A 324 -6.80 -1.74 -7.99
C CYS A 324 -8.16 -1.05 -7.74
N TYR A 325 -9.15 -1.74 -7.16
CA TYR A 325 -10.40 -1.12 -6.69
C TYR A 325 -10.15 0.09 -5.78
N GLN A 326 -9.03 0.13 -5.08
CA GLN A 326 -8.62 1.25 -4.21
C GLN A 326 -8.62 2.59 -4.97
N VAL A 327 -8.21 2.60 -6.23
CA VAL A 327 -8.24 3.81 -7.08
C VAL A 327 -9.68 4.27 -7.31
N ILE A 328 -10.61 3.32 -7.48
CA ILE A 328 -12.03 3.63 -7.66
C ILE A 328 -12.66 4.11 -6.35
N VAL A 329 -12.20 3.61 -5.19
CA VAL A 329 -12.61 4.12 -3.87
C VAL A 329 -12.26 5.60 -3.72
N PHE A 330 -11.07 6.03 -4.14
CA PHE A 330 -10.69 7.44 -4.12
C PHE A 330 -11.58 8.28 -5.04
N SER A 331 -11.91 7.77 -6.22
CA SER A 331 -12.84 8.41 -7.16
C SER A 331 -14.26 8.53 -6.57
N ALA A 332 -14.76 7.46 -5.94
CA ALA A 332 -16.05 7.48 -5.27
C ALA A 332 -16.10 8.47 -4.10
N GLY A 333 -15.06 8.49 -3.27
CA GLY A 333 -14.94 9.46 -2.16
C GLY A 333 -14.86 10.90 -2.65
N SER A 334 -14.17 11.12 -3.77
CA SER A 334 -14.07 12.45 -4.40
C SER A 334 -15.41 12.98 -4.86
N SER A 335 -16.34 12.13 -5.29
CA SER A 335 -17.69 12.53 -5.72
C SER A 335 -18.65 12.85 -4.57
N LEU A 336 -18.29 12.53 -3.33
CA LEU A 336 -19.09 12.77 -2.14
C LEU A 336 -18.79 14.11 -1.45
N VAL A 337 -17.78 14.85 -1.93
CA VAL A 337 -17.30 16.07 -1.27
C VAL A 337 -17.12 17.22 -2.25
N GLU A 338 -17.13 18.44 -1.72
CA GLU A 338 -16.82 19.64 -2.50
C GLU A 338 -15.34 19.64 -2.96
N PRO A 339 -15.02 20.26 -4.10
CA PRO A 339 -13.65 20.30 -4.65
C PRO A 339 -12.57 20.76 -3.66
N LYS A 340 -12.88 21.68 -2.76
CA LYS A 340 -11.97 22.17 -1.73
C LYS A 340 -11.55 21.10 -0.71
N ASN A 341 -12.34 20.03 -0.53
CA ASN A 341 -12.12 18.95 0.43
C ASN A 341 -11.50 17.69 -0.19
N LEU A 342 -11.30 17.68 -1.51
CA LEU A 342 -10.86 16.52 -2.29
C LEU A 342 -9.55 15.90 -1.75
N GLY A 343 -8.52 16.71 -1.58
CA GLY A 343 -7.20 16.24 -1.14
C GLY A 343 -7.24 15.60 0.25
N ILE A 344 -7.98 16.22 1.18
CA ILE A 344 -8.12 15.70 2.55
C ILE A 344 -8.92 14.39 2.56
N THR A 345 -9.94 14.29 1.72
CA THR A 345 -10.76 13.05 1.59
C THR A 345 -9.91 11.89 1.08
N ILE A 346 -9.12 12.11 0.03
CA ILE A 346 -8.21 11.08 -0.50
C ILE A 346 -7.18 10.67 0.56
N ALA A 347 -6.59 11.64 1.27
CA ALA A 347 -5.62 11.36 2.33
C ALA A 347 -6.25 10.56 3.49
N PHE A 348 -7.49 10.89 3.89
CA PHE A 348 -8.23 10.16 4.91
C PHE A 348 -8.53 8.72 4.47
N LEU A 349 -9.05 8.52 3.26
CA LEU A 349 -9.34 7.19 2.72
C LEU A 349 -8.06 6.35 2.62
N ASN A 350 -6.94 6.95 2.20
CA ASN A 350 -5.65 6.25 2.15
C ASN A 350 -5.11 5.92 3.54
N CYS A 351 -5.29 6.79 4.52
CA CYS A 351 -4.91 6.53 5.91
C CYS A 351 -5.67 5.31 6.46
N ILE A 352 -6.99 5.25 6.28
CA ILE A 352 -7.82 4.12 6.72
C ILE A 352 -7.45 2.83 5.94
N ASN A 353 -7.14 2.96 4.64
CA ASN A 353 -6.64 1.84 3.83
C ASN A 353 -5.37 1.22 4.44
N MET A 354 -4.39 2.05 4.78
CA MET A 354 -3.14 1.59 5.39
C MET A 354 -3.36 1.01 6.81
N LEU A 355 -4.28 1.58 7.59
CA LEU A 355 -4.70 0.99 8.88
C LEU A 355 -5.32 -0.40 8.70
N GLY A 356 -5.96 -0.67 7.55
CA GLY A 356 -6.42 -2.01 7.18
C GLY A 356 -5.28 -3.03 7.13
N GLY A 357 -4.12 -2.66 6.59
CA GLY A 357 -2.92 -3.51 6.64
C GLY A 357 -2.52 -3.86 8.08
N SER A 358 -2.48 -2.87 8.99
CA SER A 358 -2.21 -3.10 10.41
C SER A 358 -3.24 -4.06 11.05
N PHE A 359 -4.51 -3.88 10.73
CA PHE A 359 -5.60 -4.73 11.21
C PHE A 359 -5.38 -6.18 10.78
N PHE A 360 -5.18 -6.45 9.50
CA PHE A 360 -5.01 -7.82 8.99
C PHE A 360 -3.76 -8.48 9.54
N HIS A 361 -2.63 -7.80 9.62
CA HIS A 361 -1.41 -8.39 10.17
C HIS A 361 -1.57 -8.80 11.63
N THR A 362 -2.18 -7.94 12.44
CA THR A 362 -2.41 -8.22 13.86
C THR A 362 -3.43 -9.35 14.06
N VAL A 363 -4.54 -9.32 13.31
CA VAL A 363 -5.62 -10.31 13.47
C VAL A 363 -5.19 -11.68 12.96
N ILE A 364 -4.56 -11.76 11.77
CA ILE A 364 -4.06 -13.02 11.22
C ILE A 364 -3.06 -13.67 12.20
N GLY A 365 -2.08 -12.90 12.71
CA GLY A 365 -1.11 -13.41 13.66
C GLY A 365 -1.75 -13.95 14.96
N LYS A 366 -2.75 -13.24 15.51
CA LYS A 366 -3.48 -13.69 16.70
C LYS A 366 -4.27 -14.98 16.45
N ILE A 367 -4.97 -15.07 15.32
CA ILE A 367 -5.73 -16.29 14.98
C ILE A 367 -4.76 -17.47 14.78
N MET A 368 -3.59 -17.25 14.17
CA MET A 368 -2.56 -18.29 14.04
C MET A 368 -2.12 -18.85 15.39
N ASP A 369 -1.90 -17.97 16.37
CA ASP A 369 -1.52 -18.40 17.73
C ASP A 369 -2.63 -19.18 18.45
N ILE A 370 -3.91 -18.84 18.21
CA ILE A 370 -5.06 -19.56 18.76
C ILE A 370 -5.13 -20.99 18.19
N PHE A 371 -4.86 -21.16 16.92
CA PHE A 371 -4.92 -22.46 16.23
C PHE A 371 -3.55 -23.16 16.14
N TRP A 372 -2.58 -22.75 16.95
CA TRP A 372 -1.28 -23.41 16.99
C TRP A 372 -1.37 -24.83 17.56
N ALA A 373 -0.84 -25.80 16.83
CA ALA A 373 -0.94 -27.24 17.15
C ALA A 373 0.11 -27.74 18.16
N GLY A 374 0.90 -26.87 18.79
CA GLY A 374 1.89 -27.22 19.80
C GLY A 374 3.30 -27.54 19.27
N ALA A 375 3.53 -27.50 17.95
CA ALA A 375 4.84 -27.78 17.36
C ALA A 375 5.84 -26.63 17.57
N LEU A 376 7.07 -26.96 17.96
CA LEU A 376 8.18 -26.04 18.13
C LEU A 376 9.35 -26.46 17.22
N ASN A 377 10.17 -25.50 16.81
CA ASN A 377 11.46 -25.78 16.18
C ASN A 377 12.55 -26.05 17.24
N ASP A 378 13.77 -26.31 16.78
CA ASP A 378 14.93 -26.60 17.67
C ASP A 378 15.29 -25.41 18.57
N SER A 379 14.92 -24.19 18.19
CA SER A 379 15.10 -22.95 18.97
C SER A 379 13.93 -22.66 19.94
N GLY A 380 12.93 -23.54 20.04
CA GLY A 380 11.76 -23.35 20.90
C GLY A 380 10.72 -22.35 20.35
N VAL A 381 10.83 -21.95 19.09
CA VAL A 381 9.89 -21.05 18.41
C VAL A 381 8.75 -21.85 17.77
N ARG A 382 7.54 -21.30 17.78
CA ARG A 382 6.34 -21.95 17.24
C ARG A 382 6.43 -22.18 15.74
N ILE A 383 6.11 -23.41 15.33
CA ILE A 383 5.87 -23.77 13.92
C ILE A 383 4.35 -23.88 13.72
N TYR A 384 3.87 -23.28 12.64
CA TYR A 384 2.45 -23.27 12.30
C TYR A 384 2.17 -24.21 11.14
N ASP A 385 1.16 -25.06 11.35
CA ASP A 385 0.68 -26.00 10.33
C ASP A 385 -0.28 -25.33 9.33
N ILE A 386 -0.69 -26.07 8.33
CA ILE A 386 -1.59 -25.57 7.29
C ILE A 386 -2.96 -25.18 7.84
N TYR A 387 -3.42 -25.78 8.92
CA TYR A 387 -4.73 -25.45 9.52
C TYR A 387 -4.67 -24.09 10.21
N ALA A 388 -3.60 -23.80 10.96
CA ALA A 388 -3.39 -22.48 11.54
C ALA A 388 -3.40 -21.38 10.50
N TYR A 389 -2.72 -21.59 9.34
CA TYR A 389 -2.77 -20.66 8.21
C TYR A 389 -4.16 -20.54 7.60
N LYS A 390 -4.86 -21.64 7.35
CA LYS A 390 -6.20 -21.60 6.72
C LYS A 390 -7.22 -20.88 7.59
N TYR A 391 -7.24 -21.16 8.89
CA TYR A 391 -8.15 -20.50 9.83
C TYR A 391 -7.82 -19.00 9.96
N SER A 392 -6.54 -18.64 10.04
CA SER A 392 -6.14 -17.24 10.17
C SER A 392 -6.42 -16.44 8.89
N LEU A 393 -6.19 -17.03 7.72
CA LEU A 393 -6.44 -16.37 6.45
C LEU A 393 -7.93 -16.34 6.05
N SER A 394 -8.80 -17.13 6.71
CA SER A 394 -10.24 -17.09 6.46
C SER A 394 -10.88 -15.73 6.78
N ILE A 395 -10.23 -14.91 7.61
CA ILE A 395 -10.67 -13.53 7.87
C ILE A 395 -10.66 -12.67 6.58
N VAL A 396 -9.77 -12.96 5.63
CA VAL A 396 -9.64 -12.18 4.39
C VAL A 396 -10.90 -12.29 3.52
N PRO A 397 -11.38 -13.49 3.12
CA PRO A 397 -12.62 -13.60 2.33
C PRO A 397 -13.85 -13.13 3.11
N VAL A 398 -13.92 -13.33 4.41
CA VAL A 398 -15.03 -12.84 5.23
C VAL A 398 -15.10 -11.33 5.21
N CYS A 399 -13.99 -10.65 5.46
CA CYS A 399 -13.93 -9.19 5.43
C CYS A 399 -14.16 -8.64 4.02
N ALA A 400 -13.61 -9.27 2.97
CA ALA A 400 -13.84 -8.84 1.59
C ALA A 400 -15.32 -8.94 1.20
N GLY A 401 -16.02 -10.02 1.59
CA GLY A 401 -17.45 -10.18 1.40
C GLY A 401 -18.27 -9.13 2.15
N LEU A 402 -17.97 -8.88 3.42
CA LEU A 402 -18.61 -7.84 4.22
C LEU A 402 -18.39 -6.44 3.62
N GLY A 403 -17.16 -6.10 3.24
CA GLY A 403 -16.84 -4.85 2.58
C GLY A 403 -17.60 -4.67 1.25
N SER A 404 -17.70 -5.76 0.46
CA SER A 404 -18.50 -5.78 -0.77
C SER A 404 -19.97 -5.47 -0.52
N ILE A 405 -20.59 -6.09 0.48
CA ILE A 405 -22.00 -5.84 0.84
C ILE A 405 -22.19 -4.39 1.27
N ILE A 406 -21.36 -3.88 2.16
CA ILE A 406 -21.44 -2.50 2.65
C ILE A 406 -21.37 -1.51 1.49
N ILE A 407 -20.41 -1.67 0.57
CA ILE A 407 -20.21 -0.72 -0.53
C ILE A 407 -21.39 -0.74 -1.54
N VAL A 408 -21.97 -1.90 -1.80
CA VAL A 408 -23.15 -2.03 -2.64
C VAL A 408 -24.36 -1.30 -2.00
N LEU A 409 -24.56 -1.48 -0.69
CA LEU A 409 -25.62 -0.78 0.05
C LEU A 409 -25.43 0.75 0.06
N VAL A 410 -24.17 1.21 0.20
CA VAL A 410 -23.84 2.64 0.06
C VAL A 410 -24.18 3.14 -1.32
N GLY A 411 -23.85 2.40 -2.37
CA GLY A 411 -24.16 2.75 -3.75
C GLY A 411 -25.68 2.93 -3.98
N PHE A 412 -26.48 2.00 -3.49
CA PHE A 412 -27.95 2.11 -3.57
C PHE A 412 -28.48 3.35 -2.84
N ARG A 413 -27.98 3.68 -1.65
CA ARG A 413 -28.43 4.87 -0.89
C ARG A 413 -28.02 6.16 -1.58
N VAL A 414 -26.80 6.24 -2.10
CA VAL A 414 -26.32 7.43 -2.84
C VAL A 414 -27.16 7.65 -4.10
N GLN A 415 -27.46 6.58 -4.86
CA GLN A 415 -28.28 6.64 -6.06
C GLN A 415 -29.71 7.11 -5.75
N ASN A 416 -30.30 6.58 -4.70
CA ASN A 416 -31.67 6.98 -4.29
C ASN A 416 -31.71 8.44 -3.84
N SER A 417 -30.74 8.92 -3.09
CA SER A 417 -30.63 10.32 -2.69
C SER A 417 -30.53 11.25 -3.91
N TYR A 418 -29.72 10.88 -4.89
CA TYR A 418 -29.57 11.64 -6.13
C TYR A 418 -30.89 11.71 -6.92
N ASN A 419 -31.60 10.59 -7.05
CA ASN A 419 -32.86 10.53 -7.75
C ASN A 419 -33.95 11.38 -7.05
N GLN A 420 -33.99 11.41 -5.71
CA GLN A 420 -34.90 12.25 -4.94
C GLN A 420 -34.64 13.75 -5.13
N VAL A 421 -33.36 14.17 -5.19
CA VAL A 421 -33.03 15.58 -5.45
C VAL A 421 -33.49 15.97 -6.85
N LYS A 422 -33.16 15.15 -7.85
CA LYS A 422 -33.56 15.41 -9.26
C LYS A 422 -35.06 15.47 -9.47
N SER A 423 -35.84 14.62 -8.80
CA SER A 423 -37.30 14.65 -8.87
C SER A 423 -37.88 15.90 -8.22
N LYS A 424 -37.29 16.42 -7.13
CA LYS A 424 -37.71 17.68 -6.51
C LYS A 424 -37.38 18.89 -7.39
N GLU A 425 -36.20 18.92 -8.01
CA GLU A 425 -35.82 19.99 -8.94
C GLU A 425 -36.76 20.03 -10.16
N PHE A 426 -37.15 18.85 -10.69
CA PHE A 426 -38.08 18.75 -11.79
C PHE A 426 -39.47 19.29 -11.41
N LEU A 427 -39.98 18.95 -10.22
CA LEU A 427 -41.29 19.47 -9.72
C LEU A 427 -41.27 20.98 -9.48
N ILE A 428 -40.12 21.57 -9.09
CA ILE A 428 -39.98 23.02 -8.89
C ILE A 428 -39.88 23.76 -10.24
N SER A 429 -39.41 23.11 -11.31
CA SER A 429 -39.29 23.71 -12.64
C SER A 429 -40.58 23.72 -13.44
N GLU A 430 -41.60 22.93 -13.04
CA GLU A 430 -42.93 22.86 -13.71
C GLU A 430 -44.02 23.63 -12.96
N GLY A 431 -43.80 24.16 -11.76
CA GLY A 431 -44.71 25.01 -10.97
C GLY A 431 -44.25 26.47 -10.96
#